data_5a115a81da0a89188751764f60eefa9d
#
_entry.id   5a115a81da0a89188751764f60eefa9d
#
_cell.length_a   1.000
_cell.length_b   1.000
_cell.length_c   1.000
_cell.angle_alpha   90.00
_cell.angle_beta   90.00
_cell.angle_gamma   90.00
#
_symmetry.space_group_name_H-M   'P 1'
#
loop_
_entity.id
_entity.type
_entity.pdbx_description
1 polymer ?
#
loop_
_entity_poly.entity_id
_entity_poly.type
_entity_poly.pdbx_seq_one_letter_code
_entity_poly.pdbx_strand_id
1 'polypeptide(L)'
;MNDGNARMWSVGLMVAAFWLVACGADSGKNGGAGGAVTGGAASGGGARPGLGGDTGTGGAVEERGGGAGIGASAGGGRGGGLGTSGAGPGSGGTTGSGVGGASSSAGCGKATLAAACDTSAKGPCTINVAGTDRQYFAVPPASYDPNKPYPIVFLWHGASTKAEQYIGGGFLAYYGVRSAFPNAIYVAAQGLPSTAGGTDYGWGNTNGQDVAFTKAMVDALETNYCVDKGRIFSTGFSYGGIMSLTLGCQMPDVFRAIGVMSGALFGGGSSCLKNPIPSWFTHGDADPTLDISGGESARDAMIKRNGCDTTQTKTAAMADGKTTCTIYDVCAAGNYPVVWCPVPGETHNVPSFSGPEIAKFFQQF
;
A
#
# COMPACT_ATOMS: atom_id res chain seq x y z
N MET A 1 49.92 21.08 -5.81
CA MET A 1 50.14 20.87 -4.39
C MET A 1 48.94 21.46 -3.66
N ASN A 2 47.97 20.66 -3.38
CA ASN A 2 47.03 20.81 -2.29
C ASN A 2 46.16 19.55 -2.24
N ASP A 3 46.48 18.73 -1.27
CA ASP A 3 45.78 17.47 -1.00
C ASP A 3 44.45 17.75 -0.29
N GLY A 4 43.35 17.37 -0.93
CA GLY A 4 41.99 17.41 -0.37
C GLY A 4 41.61 16.06 0.22
N ASN A 5 41.69 15.92 1.53
CA ASN A 5 41.28 14.77 2.34
C ASN A 5 39.81 14.43 2.16
N ALA A 6 39.48 13.32 1.51
CA ALA A 6 38.17 12.69 1.53
C ALA A 6 38.00 11.93 2.85
N ARG A 7 37.17 12.44 3.74
CA ARG A 7 36.73 11.73 4.94
C ARG A 7 35.60 10.75 4.57
N MET A 8 35.95 9.48 4.53
CA MET A 8 34.99 8.37 4.53
C MET A 8 34.25 8.35 5.88
N TRP A 9 32.95 8.54 5.83
CA TRP A 9 32.07 8.30 6.96
C TRP A 9 31.65 6.83 6.94
N SER A 10 32.15 6.07 7.90
CA SER A 10 31.70 4.72 8.19
C SER A 10 30.29 4.80 8.80
N VAL A 11 29.30 4.36 8.06
CA VAL A 11 27.94 4.15 8.58
C VAL A 11 27.97 2.85 9.37
N GLY A 12 27.86 2.97 10.69
CA GLY A 12 27.78 1.83 11.61
C GLY A 12 26.53 1.02 11.34
N LEU A 13 26.72 -0.27 11.12
CA LEU A 13 25.71 -1.28 10.96
C LEU A 13 25.01 -1.50 12.33
N MET A 14 23.83 -0.93 12.54
CA MET A 14 22.92 -1.34 13.62
C MET A 14 22.03 -2.46 13.11
N VAL A 15 22.31 -3.66 13.54
CA VAL A 15 21.44 -4.82 13.35
C VAL A 15 20.28 -4.69 14.34
N ALA A 16 19.11 -4.28 13.86
CA ALA A 16 17.88 -4.33 14.63
C ALA A 16 17.37 -5.77 14.67
N ALA A 17 17.40 -6.38 15.84
CA ALA A 17 16.83 -7.69 16.09
C ALA A 17 15.29 -7.59 16.03
N PHE A 18 14.68 -8.17 14.98
CA PHE A 18 13.24 -8.32 14.90
C PHE A 18 12.77 -9.44 15.82
N TRP A 19 11.98 -9.11 16.83
CA TRP A 19 11.24 -10.09 17.62
C TRP A 19 10.02 -10.56 16.82
N LEU A 20 10.07 -11.80 16.37
CA LEU A 20 8.91 -12.53 15.82
C LEU A 20 7.97 -12.89 16.99
N VAL A 21 6.84 -12.23 17.09
CA VAL A 21 5.71 -12.73 17.87
C VAL A 21 4.97 -13.75 17.00
N ALA A 22 5.34 -15.01 17.15
CA ALA A 22 4.58 -16.12 16.59
C ALA A 22 3.42 -16.45 17.54
N CYS A 23 2.18 -16.19 17.11
CA CYS A 23 1.00 -16.81 17.72
C CYS A 23 1.00 -18.30 17.35
N GLY A 24 1.27 -19.18 18.33
CA GLY A 24 1.23 -20.60 18.18
C GLY A 24 -0.17 -21.13 17.90
N ALA A 25 -0.33 -21.91 16.85
CA ALA A 25 -1.44 -22.83 16.68
C ALA A 25 -0.92 -24.21 17.03
N ASP A 26 -1.50 -24.77 18.08
CA ASP A 26 -1.28 -26.10 18.60
C ASP A 26 -1.83 -27.16 17.65
N SER A 27 -1.02 -28.12 17.26
CA SER A 27 -1.50 -29.40 16.72
C SER A 27 -0.52 -30.49 17.09
N GLY A 28 -0.93 -31.27 18.11
CA GLY A 28 -0.19 -32.42 18.58
C GLY A 28 -0.14 -33.60 17.60
N LYS A 29 0.93 -34.37 17.72
CA LYS A 29 0.90 -35.84 17.76
C LYS A 29 2.27 -36.45 18.06
N ASN A 30 2.28 -37.19 19.18
CA ASN A 30 2.88 -38.51 19.53
C ASN A 30 4.18 -39.02 18.94
N GLY A 31 4.99 -39.51 19.92
CA GLY A 31 5.85 -40.70 19.84
C GLY A 31 7.32 -40.40 20.05
N GLY A 32 7.99 -40.73 21.12
CA GLY A 32 8.16 -41.89 21.82
C GLY A 32 9.64 -42.16 22.11
N ALA A 33 10.01 -42.48 23.37
CA ALA A 33 11.21 -43.16 23.92
C ALA A 33 12.56 -42.38 23.87
N GLY A 34 13.36 -42.24 24.91
CA GLY A 34 13.61 -42.97 26.14
C GLY A 34 14.94 -42.51 26.74
N GLY A 35 15.13 -42.67 28.06
CA GLY A 35 16.41 -42.68 28.79
C GLY A 35 16.67 -41.45 29.67
N ALA A 36 16.34 -41.42 30.95
CA ALA A 36 17.02 -41.77 32.17
C ALA A 36 18.38 -41.01 32.39
N VAL A 37 18.75 -40.37 33.50
CA VAL A 37 18.65 -40.60 34.92
C VAL A 37 19.14 -39.39 35.73
N THR A 38 18.63 -39.26 36.94
CA THR A 38 19.16 -38.70 38.22
C THR A 38 19.30 -37.16 38.31
N GLY A 39 18.93 -36.51 39.39
CA GLY A 39 18.40 -36.82 40.69
C GLY A 39 18.42 -35.58 41.59
N GLY A 40 17.62 -35.61 42.67
CA GLY A 40 17.73 -34.74 43.84
C GLY A 40 16.65 -33.66 43.96
N ALA A 41 15.54 -33.83 44.66
CA ALA A 41 15.19 -33.66 46.05
C ALA A 41 15.35 -32.17 46.52
N ALA A 42 14.42 -31.52 47.17
CA ALA A 42 13.35 -31.84 48.09
C ALA A 42 12.45 -30.64 48.33
N SER A 43 11.20 -30.95 48.68
CA SER A 43 10.33 -30.46 49.80
C SER A 43 9.80 -29.02 49.69
N GLY A 44 8.56 -28.79 49.91
CA GLY A 44 7.44 -29.15 50.69
C GLY A 44 6.37 -28.15 50.40
N GLY A 45 5.15 -28.49 50.36
CA GLY A 45 4.20 -28.63 51.36
C GLY A 45 3.10 -27.63 51.22
N GLY A 46 1.87 -28.10 51.05
CA GLY A 46 0.74 -27.70 51.83
C GLY A 46 -0.53 -27.30 51.11
N ALA A 47 -1.46 -28.28 51.09
CA ALA A 47 -2.87 -28.19 51.42
C ALA A 47 -3.88 -27.62 50.38
N ARG A 48 -4.72 -28.56 49.94
CA ARG A 48 -6.15 -28.43 49.58
C ARG A 48 -7.01 -28.29 50.87
N PRO A 49 -8.32 -27.98 50.85
CA PRO A 49 -9.42 -28.45 50.01
C PRO A 49 -10.42 -27.33 49.64
N GLY A 50 -11.50 -27.45 48.91
CA GLY A 50 -12.36 -28.52 48.48
C GLY A 50 -13.72 -27.96 48.04
N LEU A 51 -14.41 -28.72 47.21
CA LEU A 51 -15.85 -28.98 47.14
C LEU A 51 -16.85 -27.93 46.59
N GLY A 52 -17.66 -28.42 45.66
CA GLY A 52 -19.08 -28.31 45.40
C GLY A 52 -19.35 -27.87 43.99
N GLY A 53 -19.87 -28.65 43.04
CA GLY A 53 -21.11 -29.40 42.99
C GLY A 53 -22.23 -28.43 42.53
N ASP A 54 -22.86 -28.52 41.41
CA ASP A 54 -23.91 -29.34 40.95
C ASP A 54 -24.47 -28.89 39.59
N THR A 55 -24.71 -29.81 38.68
CA THR A 55 -25.86 -30.25 37.91
C THR A 55 -26.93 -29.25 37.45
N GLY A 56 -27.33 -29.45 36.16
CA GLY A 56 -28.69 -29.16 35.69
C GLY A 56 -28.77 -28.90 34.18
N THR A 57 -28.94 -30.00 33.41
CA THR A 57 -29.99 -30.32 32.44
C THR A 57 -30.58 -29.11 31.65
N GLY A 58 -30.55 -29.02 30.32
CA GLY A 58 -31.26 -29.90 29.40
C GLY A 58 -32.41 -29.13 28.76
N GLY A 59 -32.55 -29.11 27.44
CA GLY A 59 -33.71 -28.60 26.76
C GLY A 59 -33.49 -28.28 25.29
N ALA A 60 -33.58 -29.30 24.44
CA ALA A 60 -33.81 -29.16 23.00
C ALA A 60 -35.29 -28.99 22.73
N VAL A 61 -35.68 -28.19 21.76
CA VAL A 61 -36.97 -28.26 21.01
C VAL A 61 -36.75 -27.69 19.61
N GLU A 62 -36.76 -28.48 18.71
CA GLU A 62 -37.43 -28.85 17.46
C GLU A 62 -38.13 -27.74 16.66
N GLU A 63 -37.91 -27.93 15.35
CA GLU A 63 -38.52 -27.42 14.13
C GLU A 63 -40.06 -27.27 14.12
N ARG A 64 -40.48 -26.41 13.21
CA ARG A 64 -41.52 -26.53 12.17
C ARG A 64 -41.79 -25.15 11.59
N GLY A 65 -41.82 -24.84 10.32
CA GLY A 65 -42.42 -25.58 9.20
C GLY A 65 -43.62 -24.83 8.66
N GLY A 66 -43.63 -24.48 7.36
CA GLY A 66 -44.82 -24.07 6.62
C GLY A 66 -44.84 -22.55 6.30
N GLY A 67 -45.07 -22.07 5.09
CA GLY A 67 -45.63 -22.64 3.89
C GLY A 67 -46.23 -21.52 3.04
N ALA A 68 -45.90 -21.49 1.80
CA ALA A 68 -46.59 -21.04 0.58
C ALA A 68 -47.63 -19.90 0.64
N GLY A 69 -47.54 -18.99 -0.35
CA GLY A 69 -48.64 -18.11 -0.74
C GLY A 69 -48.35 -17.36 -2.03
N ILE A 70 -48.83 -17.89 -3.11
CA ILE A 70 -48.88 -17.42 -4.49
C ILE A 70 -49.83 -16.22 -4.59
N GLY A 71 -49.56 -15.25 -5.50
CA GLY A 71 -50.52 -14.22 -5.85
C GLY A 71 -50.09 -13.35 -7.00
N ALA A 72 -50.38 -13.77 -8.22
CA ALA A 72 -50.31 -12.93 -9.43
C ALA A 72 -51.57 -12.07 -9.51
N SER A 73 -51.43 -10.84 -10.02
CA SER A 73 -52.53 -10.16 -10.71
C SER A 73 -52.00 -9.08 -11.67
N ALA A 74 -52.40 -9.20 -12.88
CA ALA A 74 -52.26 -8.29 -14.01
C ALA A 74 -53.37 -7.23 -14.04
N GLY A 75 -53.08 -6.10 -14.71
CA GLY A 75 -54.06 -5.09 -15.14
C GLY A 75 -53.31 -3.81 -15.44
N GLY A 76 -53.14 -3.28 -16.60
CA GLY A 76 -54.02 -3.06 -17.70
C GLY A 76 -54.57 -1.62 -17.62
N GLY A 77 -54.01 -0.65 -18.37
CA GLY A 77 -54.58 0.71 -18.44
C GLY A 77 -53.90 1.59 -19.49
N ARG A 78 -54.52 1.68 -20.67
CA ARG A 78 -54.18 2.59 -21.78
C ARG A 78 -54.65 4.01 -21.48
N GLY A 79 -53.89 5.01 -21.95
CA GLY A 79 -54.37 6.38 -22.05
C GLY A 79 -53.38 7.23 -22.83
N GLY A 80 -53.73 7.55 -24.01
CA GLY A 80 -52.99 8.34 -24.98
C GLY A 80 -53.18 9.85 -24.78
N GLY A 81 -52.23 10.61 -25.26
CA GLY A 81 -52.28 12.07 -25.34
C GLY A 81 -51.22 12.55 -26.36
N LEU A 82 -51.69 12.91 -27.51
CA LEU A 82 -50.93 13.57 -28.57
C LEU A 82 -50.66 15.03 -28.20
N GLY A 83 -49.42 15.48 -28.36
CA GLY A 83 -49.03 16.88 -28.28
C GLY A 83 -47.78 17.12 -29.13
N THR A 84 -47.97 17.89 -30.19
CA THR A 84 -47.06 18.15 -31.32
C THR A 84 -46.03 19.24 -31.04
N SER A 85 -44.89 19.10 -31.71
CA SER A 85 -43.99 20.08 -32.30
C SER A 85 -43.00 20.89 -31.48
N GLY A 86 -41.72 20.74 -31.86
CA GLY A 86 -40.60 21.60 -31.53
C GLY A 86 -39.26 21.00 -31.95
N ALA A 87 -38.94 21.06 -33.28
CA ALA A 87 -37.64 20.61 -33.74
C ALA A 87 -36.57 21.69 -33.52
N GLY A 88 -35.52 21.35 -32.72
CA GLY A 88 -34.25 22.05 -32.68
C GLY A 88 -33.13 21.08 -33.04
N PRO A 89 -32.06 21.49 -33.76
CA PRO A 89 -31.05 20.55 -34.25
C PRO A 89 -30.16 20.07 -33.10
N GLY A 90 -30.31 18.79 -32.73
CA GLY A 90 -29.50 18.11 -31.79
C GLY A 90 -28.10 17.83 -32.36
N SER A 91 -27.11 18.42 -31.76
CA SER A 91 -25.71 18.08 -31.91
C SER A 91 -25.54 16.62 -31.54
N GLY A 92 -25.16 15.77 -32.48
CA GLY A 92 -24.90 14.36 -32.28
C GLY A 92 -23.70 14.14 -31.38
N GLY A 93 -23.97 13.80 -30.12
CA GLY A 93 -22.97 13.28 -29.21
C GLY A 93 -22.64 11.85 -29.58
N THR A 94 -21.50 11.64 -30.21
CA THR A 94 -20.87 10.32 -30.33
C THR A 94 -20.63 9.75 -28.93
N THR A 95 -21.33 8.68 -28.59
CA THR A 95 -21.00 7.83 -27.45
C THR A 95 -19.72 7.06 -27.73
N GLY A 96 -18.57 7.73 -27.64
CA GLY A 96 -17.30 7.07 -27.50
C GLY A 96 -17.23 6.49 -26.09
N SER A 97 -17.02 5.19 -25.98
CA SER A 97 -16.63 4.52 -24.75
C SER A 97 -15.27 5.09 -24.35
N GLY A 98 -15.28 6.24 -23.68
CA GLY A 98 -14.09 6.92 -23.19
C GLY A 98 -13.62 6.24 -21.94
N VAL A 99 -12.40 5.75 -21.99
CA VAL A 99 -11.48 5.54 -20.88
C VAL A 99 -11.75 6.65 -19.84
N GLY A 100 -11.96 6.22 -18.56
CA GLY A 100 -12.48 7.02 -17.46
C GLY A 100 -12.06 8.47 -17.46
N GLY A 101 -13.03 9.36 -17.61
CA GLY A 101 -12.82 10.79 -17.51
C GLY A 101 -12.25 11.11 -16.12
N ALA A 102 -11.17 11.89 -16.08
CA ALA A 102 -10.54 12.35 -14.85
C ALA A 102 -11.62 12.93 -13.92
N SER A 103 -11.90 12.23 -12.82
CA SER A 103 -12.83 12.72 -11.80
C SER A 103 -12.07 13.71 -10.94
N SER A 104 -12.29 15.01 -11.19
CA SER A 104 -11.67 16.09 -10.41
C SER A 104 -12.23 16.12 -8.99
N SER A 105 -11.35 16.44 -8.02
CA SER A 105 -11.71 16.56 -6.60
C SER A 105 -12.45 17.88 -6.30
N ALA A 106 -13.04 17.94 -5.10
CA ALA A 106 -13.72 19.14 -4.59
C ALA A 106 -12.78 20.34 -4.34
N GLY A 107 -11.46 20.10 -4.34
CA GLY A 107 -10.45 21.15 -4.22
C GLY A 107 -10.20 21.95 -5.50
N CYS A 108 -10.70 21.50 -6.65
CA CYS A 108 -10.54 22.24 -7.90
C CYS A 108 -11.23 23.59 -7.88
N GLY A 109 -10.58 24.62 -8.43
CA GLY A 109 -11.07 25.99 -8.45
C GLY A 109 -10.84 26.77 -7.14
N LYS A 110 -10.29 26.15 -6.10
CA LYS A 110 -9.96 26.85 -4.86
C LYS A 110 -8.64 27.60 -4.99
N ALA A 111 -8.70 28.93 -4.86
CA ALA A 111 -7.54 29.81 -5.08
C ALA A 111 -6.46 29.70 -4.00
N THR A 112 -6.76 29.16 -2.83
CA THR A 112 -5.83 29.06 -1.72
C THR A 112 -5.47 27.62 -1.42
N LEU A 113 -4.19 27.32 -1.57
CA LEU A 113 -3.58 26.17 -0.91
C LEU A 113 -3.68 26.44 0.61
N ALA A 114 -4.58 25.74 1.30
CA ALA A 114 -4.61 25.79 2.75
C ALA A 114 -3.24 25.36 3.26
N ALA A 115 -2.65 26.16 4.15
CA ALA A 115 -1.39 25.98 4.85
C ALA A 115 -0.41 25.05 4.13
N ALA A 116 0.37 25.62 3.23
CA ALA A 116 1.38 24.85 2.50
C ALA A 116 2.37 24.22 3.51
N CYS A 117 2.29 22.89 3.62
CA CYS A 117 3.24 22.04 4.36
C CYS A 117 4.15 21.35 3.35
N ASP A 118 4.71 22.14 2.43
CA ASP A 118 5.43 21.67 1.25
C ASP A 118 6.94 21.67 1.40
N THR A 119 7.44 22.18 2.52
CA THR A 119 8.87 22.27 2.79
C THR A 119 9.16 22.03 4.27
N SER A 120 10.38 21.56 4.57
CA SER A 120 10.87 21.45 5.95
C SER A 120 10.86 22.79 6.70
N ALA A 121 11.05 23.91 6.01
CA ALA A 121 11.00 25.25 6.62
C ALA A 121 9.60 25.67 7.07
N LYS A 122 8.54 25.18 6.42
CA LYS A 122 7.14 25.42 6.82
C LYS A 122 6.61 24.40 7.82
N GLY A 123 7.33 23.28 7.98
CA GLY A 123 6.94 22.15 8.80
C GLY A 123 5.88 21.25 8.13
N PRO A 124 5.56 20.12 8.76
CA PRO A 124 4.56 19.19 8.26
C PRO A 124 3.13 19.69 8.50
N CYS A 125 2.21 19.26 7.66
CA CYS A 125 0.79 19.24 7.99
C CYS A 125 0.53 18.23 9.11
N THR A 126 -0.39 18.55 10.00
CA THR A 126 -0.85 17.63 11.05
C THR A 126 -2.32 17.29 10.82
N ILE A 127 -2.67 16.02 10.96
CA ILE A 127 -4.03 15.54 10.90
C ILE A 127 -4.28 14.55 12.03
N ASN A 128 -5.41 14.73 12.75
CA ASN A 128 -5.78 13.81 13.83
C ASN A 128 -6.48 12.58 13.24
N VAL A 129 -5.98 11.40 13.60
CA VAL A 129 -6.55 10.11 13.17
C VAL A 129 -6.81 9.27 14.41
N ALA A 130 -8.07 9.07 14.73
CA ALA A 130 -8.51 8.30 15.89
C ALA A 130 -7.82 8.71 17.22
N GLY A 131 -7.66 10.03 17.43
CA GLY A 131 -7.04 10.58 18.64
C GLY A 131 -5.52 10.71 18.60
N THR A 132 -4.88 10.29 17.50
CA THR A 132 -3.41 10.40 17.31
C THR A 132 -3.12 11.45 16.25
N ASP A 133 -2.26 12.42 16.57
CA ASP A 133 -1.78 13.39 15.60
C ASP A 133 -0.72 12.76 14.69
N ARG A 134 -0.98 12.80 13.40
CA ARG A 134 -0.11 12.27 12.34
C ARG A 134 0.38 13.41 11.46
N GLN A 135 1.60 13.28 10.95
CA GLN A 135 2.27 14.31 10.17
C GLN A 135 2.57 13.86 8.76
N TYR A 136 2.48 14.79 7.81
CA TYR A 136 2.86 14.57 6.41
C TYR A 136 3.26 15.87 5.72
N PHE A 137 3.98 15.78 4.62
CA PHE A 137 4.26 16.90 3.72
C PHE A 137 3.48 16.69 2.42
N ALA A 138 2.95 17.78 1.86
CA ALA A 138 2.28 17.77 0.57
C ALA A 138 2.90 18.84 -0.32
N VAL A 139 3.60 18.40 -1.37
CA VAL A 139 4.39 19.26 -2.26
C VAL A 139 3.78 19.29 -3.65
N PRO A 140 3.04 20.34 -4.00
CA PRO A 140 2.52 20.51 -5.35
C PRO A 140 3.65 20.80 -6.35
N PRO A 141 3.39 20.68 -7.67
CA PRO A 141 4.33 21.15 -8.67
C PRO A 141 4.53 22.66 -8.59
N ALA A 142 5.71 23.15 -9.01
CA ALA A 142 6.04 24.59 -8.93
C ALA A 142 5.05 25.47 -9.73
N SER A 143 4.48 24.93 -10.81
CA SER A 143 3.47 25.59 -11.64
C SER A 143 2.06 25.06 -11.35
N TYR A 144 1.72 24.86 -10.07
CA TYR A 144 0.39 24.38 -9.69
C TYR A 144 -0.71 25.36 -10.12
N ASP A 145 -1.68 24.82 -10.86
CA ASP A 145 -2.91 25.53 -11.26
C ASP A 145 -4.11 24.89 -10.55
N PRO A 146 -4.85 25.63 -9.72
CA PRO A 146 -5.99 25.07 -8.98
C PRO A 146 -7.15 24.60 -9.88
N ASN A 147 -7.14 24.94 -11.16
CA ASN A 147 -8.17 24.53 -12.12
C ASN A 147 -7.77 23.27 -12.91
N LYS A 148 -6.53 22.79 -12.74
CA LYS A 148 -6.01 21.61 -13.43
C LYS A 148 -5.89 20.45 -12.47
N PRO A 149 -6.56 19.29 -12.73
CA PRO A 149 -6.38 18.09 -11.90
C PRO A 149 -4.97 17.52 -11.98
N TYR A 150 -4.37 17.24 -10.83
CA TYR A 150 -3.03 16.66 -10.71
C TYR A 150 -3.08 15.26 -10.10
N PRO A 151 -2.25 14.34 -10.59
CA PRO A 151 -2.01 13.07 -9.92
C PRO A 151 -1.36 13.28 -8.56
N ILE A 152 -1.55 12.32 -7.66
CA ILE A 152 -0.84 12.26 -6.37
C ILE A 152 0.14 11.09 -6.39
N VAL A 153 1.34 11.31 -5.83
CA VAL A 153 2.32 10.25 -5.55
C VAL A 153 2.66 10.25 -4.07
N PHE A 154 2.23 9.21 -3.37
CA PHE A 154 2.62 8.96 -1.98
C PHE A 154 4.01 8.34 -1.91
N LEU A 155 4.84 8.85 -1.00
CA LEU A 155 6.21 8.42 -0.73
C LEU A 155 6.28 7.91 0.71
N TRP A 156 6.57 6.63 0.87
CA TRP A 156 6.65 5.98 2.17
C TRP A 156 8.09 5.71 2.53
N HIS A 157 8.55 6.29 3.62
CA HIS A 157 9.94 6.16 4.08
C HIS A 157 10.26 4.75 4.60
N GLY A 158 11.54 4.37 4.55
CA GLY A 158 12.07 3.15 5.17
C GLY A 158 12.09 3.25 6.71
N ALA A 159 12.43 2.14 7.37
CA ALA A 159 12.59 2.13 8.83
C ALA A 159 13.58 3.20 9.30
N SER A 160 13.32 3.77 10.47
CA SER A 160 14.21 4.73 11.17
C SER A 160 14.54 6.01 10.40
N THR A 161 13.78 6.32 9.32
CA THR A 161 13.92 7.55 8.56
C THR A 161 12.70 8.47 8.74
N LYS A 162 12.79 9.71 8.25
CA LYS A 162 11.73 10.72 8.41
C LYS A 162 11.21 11.19 7.06
N ALA A 163 9.93 11.53 7.01
CA ALA A 163 9.25 12.05 5.82
C ALA A 163 9.97 13.24 5.19
N GLU A 164 10.52 14.14 6.00
CA GLU A 164 11.25 15.32 5.57
C GLU A 164 12.41 15.02 4.61
N GLN A 165 13.09 13.88 4.80
CA GLN A 165 14.21 13.46 3.94
C GLN A 165 13.78 13.15 2.51
N TYR A 166 12.48 12.92 2.28
CA TYR A 166 11.93 12.55 0.98
C TYR A 166 11.35 13.72 0.18
N ILE A 167 11.22 14.90 0.79
CA ILE A 167 10.75 16.12 0.11
C ILE A 167 11.84 17.16 -0.09
N GLY A 168 12.98 16.99 0.59
CA GLY A 168 14.15 17.86 0.46
C GLY A 168 15.00 17.57 -0.77
N GLY A 169 16.20 18.14 -0.79
CA GLY A 169 17.24 17.76 -1.74
C GLY A 169 18.06 16.57 -1.19
N GLY A 170 18.67 15.80 -2.07
CA GLY A 170 19.58 14.71 -1.71
C GLY A 170 19.19 13.37 -2.35
N PHE A 171 19.92 12.33 -1.97
CA PHE A 171 19.81 11.00 -2.60
C PHE A 171 18.40 10.38 -2.46
N LEU A 172 17.71 10.59 -1.32
CA LEU A 172 16.38 10.05 -1.09
C LEU A 172 15.25 10.94 -1.64
N ALA A 173 15.58 12.13 -2.19
CA ALA A 173 14.58 13.08 -2.66
C ALA A 173 13.60 12.44 -3.64
N TYR A 174 12.35 12.32 -3.21
CA TYR A 174 11.25 11.76 -3.99
C TYR A 174 11.55 10.38 -4.59
N TYR A 175 12.52 9.64 -4.03
CA TYR A 175 13.06 8.41 -4.64
C TYR A 175 13.46 8.58 -6.11
N GLY A 176 13.73 9.79 -6.57
CA GLY A 176 13.99 10.10 -7.98
C GLY A 176 12.76 10.13 -8.89
N VAL A 177 11.55 9.82 -8.39
CA VAL A 177 10.31 9.78 -9.19
C VAL A 177 9.98 11.16 -9.75
N ARG A 178 10.18 12.22 -8.97
CA ARG A 178 9.81 13.60 -9.37
C ARG A 178 10.55 14.11 -10.60
N SER A 179 11.76 13.67 -10.82
CA SER A 179 12.56 14.07 -11.98
C SER A 179 11.93 13.65 -13.31
N ALA A 180 11.29 12.48 -13.34
CA ALA A 180 10.61 11.95 -14.52
C ALA A 180 9.08 12.17 -14.50
N PHE A 181 8.50 12.56 -13.37
CA PHE A 181 7.08 12.86 -13.22
C PHE A 181 6.85 14.18 -12.45
N PRO A 182 7.31 15.35 -12.98
CA PRO A 182 7.35 16.61 -12.23
C PRO A 182 5.96 17.22 -11.97
N ASN A 183 4.95 16.86 -12.75
CA ASN A 183 3.60 17.43 -12.68
C ASN A 183 2.66 16.58 -11.80
N ALA A 184 3.10 16.22 -10.59
CA ALA A 184 2.30 15.53 -9.60
C ALA A 184 2.38 16.25 -8.24
N ILE A 185 1.39 16.03 -7.38
CA ILE A 185 1.45 16.39 -5.97
C ILE A 185 2.16 15.25 -5.23
N TYR A 186 3.28 15.54 -4.59
CA TYR A 186 4.05 14.56 -3.83
C TYR A 186 3.69 14.63 -2.36
N VAL A 187 3.42 13.48 -1.76
CA VAL A 187 3.04 13.35 -0.36
C VAL A 187 4.03 12.45 0.36
N ALA A 188 4.79 13.02 1.28
CA ALA A 188 5.67 12.24 2.16
C ALA A 188 5.03 12.16 3.55
N ALA A 189 4.61 10.98 3.94
CA ALA A 189 3.95 10.73 5.21
C ALA A 189 4.97 10.30 6.29
N GLN A 190 4.71 10.67 7.55
CA GLN A 190 5.53 10.28 8.69
C GLN A 190 4.91 9.07 9.40
N GLY A 191 5.68 7.98 9.47
CA GLY A 191 5.35 6.80 10.26
C GLY A 191 5.36 7.08 11.76
N LEU A 192 4.69 6.25 12.53
CA LEU A 192 4.77 6.30 13.98
C LEU A 192 6.06 5.64 14.48
N PRO A 193 6.57 6.03 15.66
CA PRO A 193 7.66 5.30 16.28
C PRO A 193 7.21 3.88 16.66
N SER A 194 8.10 2.90 16.48
CA SER A 194 7.84 1.49 16.79
C SER A 194 7.58 1.25 18.30
N THR A 195 8.13 2.12 19.13
CA THR A 195 7.89 2.18 20.59
C THR A 195 7.57 3.60 21.00
N ALA A 196 6.73 3.79 22.00
CA ALA A 196 6.36 5.10 22.51
C ALA A 196 7.62 5.90 22.93
N GLY A 197 7.79 7.09 22.31
CA GLY A 197 8.95 7.95 22.53
C GLY A 197 10.24 7.51 21.83
N GLY A 198 10.20 6.44 21.04
CA GLY A 198 11.33 5.97 20.23
C GLY A 198 11.59 6.83 19.00
N THR A 199 12.76 6.64 18.39
CA THR A 199 13.17 7.31 17.15
C THR A 199 13.10 6.38 15.92
N ASP A 200 12.62 5.17 16.12
CA ASP A 200 12.54 4.09 15.14
C ASP A 200 11.18 4.13 14.45
N TYR A 201 11.06 4.99 13.46
CA TYR A 201 9.80 5.24 12.76
C TYR A 201 9.53 4.16 11.69
N GLY A 202 8.24 3.81 11.52
CA GLY A 202 7.84 2.83 10.51
C GLY A 202 6.34 2.71 10.32
N TRP A 203 5.92 1.67 9.60
CA TRP A 203 4.56 1.43 9.12
C TRP A 203 4.01 0.12 9.68
N GLY A 204 3.86 0.05 11.00
CA GLY A 204 3.36 -1.16 11.68
C GLY A 204 1.91 -1.49 11.35
N ASN A 205 1.16 -0.52 10.91
CA ASN A 205 -0.27 -0.61 10.55
C ASN A 205 -1.12 -1.38 11.57
N THR A 206 -0.78 -1.25 12.85
CA THR A 206 -1.49 -1.90 13.95
C THR A 206 -2.94 -1.47 13.94
N ASN A 207 -3.86 -2.45 13.87
CA ASN A 207 -5.30 -2.19 13.77
C ASN A 207 -5.70 -1.28 12.58
N GLY A 208 -4.91 -1.24 11.51
CA GLY A 208 -5.21 -0.45 10.32
C GLY A 208 -4.92 1.05 10.46
N GLN A 209 -4.16 1.48 11.47
CA GLN A 209 -3.90 2.90 11.77
C GLN A 209 -3.23 3.66 10.64
N ASP A 210 -2.33 3.01 9.86
CA ASP A 210 -1.63 3.67 8.76
C ASP A 210 -2.50 3.74 7.50
N VAL A 211 -3.37 2.76 7.30
CA VAL A 211 -4.41 2.80 6.26
C VAL A 211 -5.44 3.89 6.56
N ALA A 212 -5.88 4.02 7.82
CA ALA A 212 -6.77 5.10 8.25
C ALA A 212 -6.13 6.48 8.06
N PHE A 213 -4.83 6.61 8.38
CA PHE A 213 -4.07 7.83 8.14
C PHE A 213 -3.97 8.15 6.64
N THR A 214 -3.71 7.16 5.81
CA THR A 214 -3.66 7.32 4.36
C THR A 214 -4.99 7.83 3.82
N LYS A 215 -6.11 7.24 4.27
CA LYS A 215 -7.45 7.70 3.88
C LYS A 215 -7.68 9.16 4.29
N ALA A 216 -7.33 9.52 5.51
CA ALA A 216 -7.48 10.90 6.00
C ALA A 216 -6.64 11.90 5.19
N MET A 217 -5.40 11.52 4.78
CA MET A 217 -4.60 12.36 3.88
C MET A 217 -5.25 12.51 2.49
N VAL A 218 -5.75 11.42 1.89
CA VAL A 218 -6.44 11.48 0.60
C VAL A 218 -7.65 12.43 0.68
N ASP A 219 -8.49 12.29 1.70
CA ASP A 219 -9.66 13.15 1.91
C ASP A 219 -9.25 14.65 2.07
N ALA A 220 -8.18 14.92 2.81
CA ALA A 220 -7.63 16.25 3.00
C ALA A 220 -7.06 16.84 1.69
N LEU A 221 -6.33 16.03 0.93
CA LEU A 221 -5.75 16.45 -0.35
C LEU A 221 -6.84 16.72 -1.40
N GLU A 222 -7.84 15.85 -1.52
CA GLU A 222 -8.98 16.05 -2.42
C GLU A 222 -9.82 17.29 -2.05
N THR A 223 -9.82 17.67 -0.77
CA THR A 223 -10.50 18.89 -0.29
C THR A 223 -9.74 20.16 -0.61
N ASN A 224 -8.41 20.12 -0.56
CA ASN A 224 -7.55 21.31 -0.60
C ASN A 224 -6.83 21.52 -1.93
N TYR A 225 -6.67 20.46 -2.74
CA TYR A 225 -6.00 20.53 -4.04
C TYR A 225 -6.92 20.06 -5.16
N CYS A 226 -6.66 20.51 -6.38
CA CYS A 226 -7.29 19.97 -7.57
C CYS A 226 -6.61 18.66 -7.93
N VAL A 227 -7.20 17.54 -7.50
CA VAL A 227 -6.67 16.17 -7.63
C VAL A 227 -7.39 15.44 -8.76
N ASP A 228 -6.62 14.71 -9.57
CA ASP A 228 -7.14 13.66 -10.43
C ASP A 228 -7.31 12.38 -9.59
N LYS A 229 -8.54 12.12 -9.17
CA LYS A 229 -8.90 10.99 -8.30
C LYS A 229 -8.64 9.62 -8.93
N GLY A 230 -8.55 9.56 -10.25
CA GLY A 230 -8.17 8.34 -10.99
C GLY A 230 -6.67 8.09 -11.04
N ARG A 231 -5.84 9.01 -10.54
CA ARG A 231 -4.37 8.96 -10.66
C ARG A 231 -3.68 9.21 -9.32
N ILE A 232 -3.96 8.35 -8.36
CA ILE A 232 -3.31 8.32 -7.04
C ILE A 232 -2.38 7.11 -6.99
N PHE A 233 -1.11 7.33 -6.72
CA PHE A 233 -0.04 6.34 -6.78
C PHE A 233 0.67 6.21 -5.44
N SER A 234 1.27 5.04 -5.19
CA SER A 234 1.99 4.74 -3.95
C SER A 234 3.36 4.14 -4.27
N THR A 235 4.42 4.65 -3.65
CA THR A 235 5.75 4.05 -3.75
C THR A 235 6.53 4.21 -2.45
N GLY A 236 7.46 3.29 -2.21
CA GLY A 236 8.33 3.33 -1.06
C GLY A 236 9.40 2.25 -1.08
N PHE A 237 10.37 2.39 -0.18
CA PHE A 237 11.50 1.49 -0.03
C PHE A 237 11.44 0.78 1.32
N SER A 238 11.87 -0.49 1.39
CA SER A 238 11.95 -1.25 2.63
C SER A 238 10.59 -1.28 3.34
N TYR A 239 10.50 -0.78 4.57
CA TYR A 239 9.23 -0.63 5.29
C TYR A 239 8.21 0.20 4.50
N GLY A 240 8.66 1.22 3.76
CA GLY A 240 7.80 2.00 2.86
C GLY A 240 7.31 1.19 1.66
N GLY A 241 8.11 0.25 1.16
CA GLY A 241 7.71 -0.72 0.13
C GLY A 241 6.62 -1.65 0.65
N ILE A 242 6.74 -2.12 1.90
CA ILE A 242 5.72 -2.90 2.60
C ILE A 242 4.43 -2.08 2.75
N MET A 243 4.54 -0.80 3.09
CA MET A 243 3.38 0.08 3.18
C MET A 243 2.68 0.25 1.82
N SER A 244 3.44 0.45 0.73
CA SER A 244 2.88 0.50 -0.63
C SER A 244 2.13 -0.76 -1.00
N LEU A 245 2.66 -1.95 -0.67
CA LEU A 245 1.98 -3.23 -0.84
C LEU A 245 0.69 -3.30 -0.01
N THR A 246 0.75 -2.90 1.26
CA THR A 246 -0.42 -2.85 2.15
C THR A 246 -1.53 -2.00 1.56
N LEU A 247 -1.21 -0.83 1.04
CA LEU A 247 -2.18 0.06 0.41
C LEU A 247 -2.74 -0.51 -0.88
N GLY A 248 -1.89 -1.07 -1.74
CA GLY A 248 -2.34 -1.79 -2.92
C GLY A 248 -3.30 -2.93 -2.60
N CYS A 249 -3.15 -3.59 -1.43
CA CYS A 249 -4.01 -4.66 -0.96
C CYS A 249 -5.32 -4.17 -0.34
N GLN A 250 -5.28 -3.11 0.46
CA GLN A 250 -6.39 -2.66 1.30
C GLN A 250 -7.16 -1.47 0.72
N MET A 251 -6.55 -0.69 -0.18
CA MET A 251 -7.15 0.49 -0.80
C MET A 251 -7.03 0.46 -2.36
N PRO A 252 -7.33 -0.66 -3.03
CA PRO A 252 -7.16 -0.77 -4.48
C PRO A 252 -8.12 0.13 -5.28
N ASP A 253 -9.20 0.57 -4.66
CA ASP A 253 -10.13 1.52 -5.28
C ASP A 253 -9.65 2.98 -5.21
N VAL A 254 -8.61 3.24 -4.41
CA VAL A 254 -7.97 4.56 -4.26
C VAL A 254 -6.68 4.63 -5.08
N PHE A 255 -5.82 3.61 -4.97
CA PHE A 255 -4.53 3.60 -5.64
C PHE A 255 -4.63 3.00 -7.04
N ARG A 256 -4.20 3.79 -8.04
CA ARG A 256 -4.22 3.36 -9.45
C ARG A 256 -3.06 2.42 -9.81
N ALA A 257 -1.91 2.59 -9.18
CA ALA A 257 -0.75 1.69 -9.30
C ALA A 257 0.19 1.84 -8.09
N ILE A 258 1.03 0.84 -7.86
CA ILE A 258 2.05 0.83 -6.80
C ILE A 258 3.46 0.57 -7.35
N GLY A 259 4.46 1.21 -6.70
CA GLY A 259 5.89 0.95 -6.90
C GLY A 259 6.52 0.49 -5.60
N VAL A 260 7.16 -0.66 -5.61
CA VAL A 260 7.69 -1.34 -4.43
C VAL A 260 9.18 -1.58 -4.60
N MET A 261 9.99 -0.99 -3.73
CA MET A 261 11.44 -1.14 -3.71
C MET A 261 11.85 -1.92 -2.45
N SER A 262 12.46 -3.09 -2.62
CA SER A 262 12.88 -3.99 -1.53
C SER A 262 11.81 -4.16 -0.44
N GLY A 263 10.56 -4.35 -0.86
CA GLY A 263 9.43 -4.60 0.03
C GLY A 263 9.04 -6.08 0.02
N ALA A 264 8.38 -6.51 1.09
CA ALA A 264 7.88 -7.88 1.25
C ALA A 264 6.43 -7.89 1.71
N LEU A 265 5.73 -8.98 1.45
CA LEU A 265 4.37 -9.20 1.92
C LEU A 265 4.41 -9.93 3.27
N PHE A 266 3.95 -9.29 4.33
CA PHE A 266 3.80 -9.95 5.63
C PHE A 266 2.39 -10.53 5.79
N GLY A 267 2.27 -11.67 6.48
CA GLY A 267 0.99 -12.29 6.79
C GLY A 267 0.35 -13.12 5.68
N GLY A 268 1.16 -13.64 4.75
CA GLY A 268 0.73 -14.67 3.79
C GLY A 268 -0.20 -14.21 2.66
N GLY A 269 -0.34 -12.90 2.44
CA GLY A 269 -0.97 -12.34 1.23
C GLY A 269 -2.47 -12.59 1.06
N SER A 270 -3.12 -13.27 1.98
CA SER A 270 -4.55 -13.61 1.86
C SER A 270 -5.49 -12.40 1.84
N SER A 271 -5.07 -11.27 2.43
CA SER A 271 -5.81 -10.00 2.40
C SER A 271 -5.67 -9.24 1.07
N CYS A 272 -4.76 -9.67 0.20
CA CYS A 272 -4.43 -9.02 -1.07
C CYS A 272 -5.24 -9.50 -2.28
N LEU A 273 -6.27 -10.30 -2.11
CA LEU A 273 -6.89 -11.02 -3.23
C LEU A 273 -8.17 -10.37 -3.78
N LYS A 274 -8.48 -9.11 -3.48
CA LYS A 274 -9.76 -8.53 -3.92
C LYS A 274 -9.69 -7.91 -5.31
N ASN A 275 -9.14 -6.73 -5.46
CA ASN A 275 -9.14 -6.03 -6.74
C ASN A 275 -7.73 -6.00 -7.36
N PRO A 276 -7.60 -6.12 -8.69
CA PRO A 276 -6.30 -6.04 -9.36
C PRO A 276 -5.69 -4.65 -9.21
N ILE A 277 -4.35 -4.58 -9.20
CA ILE A 277 -3.61 -3.32 -9.19
C ILE A 277 -2.31 -3.45 -9.98
N PRO A 278 -2.00 -2.53 -10.90
CA PRO A 278 -0.71 -2.48 -11.56
C PRO A 278 0.41 -2.31 -10.55
N SER A 279 1.46 -3.13 -10.66
CA SER A 279 2.50 -3.20 -9.64
C SER A 279 3.89 -3.27 -10.26
N TRP A 280 4.78 -2.40 -9.82
CA TRP A 280 6.19 -2.40 -10.21
C TRP A 280 7.06 -2.75 -9.01
N PHE A 281 7.98 -3.69 -9.18
CA PHE A 281 8.85 -4.18 -8.12
C PHE A 281 10.33 -4.09 -8.51
N THR A 282 11.18 -3.70 -7.57
CA THR A 282 12.63 -3.93 -7.63
C THR A 282 13.13 -4.47 -6.30
N HIS A 283 14.11 -5.39 -6.35
CA HIS A 283 14.70 -5.99 -5.17
C HIS A 283 16.14 -6.44 -5.47
N GLY A 284 17.06 -6.15 -4.57
CA GLY A 284 18.43 -6.65 -4.65
C GLY A 284 18.49 -8.17 -4.38
N ASP A 285 19.21 -8.93 -5.20
CA ASP A 285 19.33 -10.38 -4.99
C ASP A 285 20.34 -10.77 -3.89
N ALA A 286 21.12 -9.78 -3.42
CA ALA A 286 22.03 -9.91 -2.28
C ALA A 286 21.55 -9.11 -1.05
N ASP A 287 20.23 -8.83 -0.94
CA ASP A 287 19.65 -8.07 0.17
C ASP A 287 19.70 -8.87 1.49
N PRO A 288 20.52 -8.43 2.49
CA PRO A 288 20.66 -9.13 3.76
C PRO A 288 19.58 -8.74 4.79
N THR A 289 18.75 -7.74 4.50
CA THR A 289 17.76 -7.18 5.43
C THR A 289 16.38 -7.74 5.18
N LEU A 290 15.98 -7.75 3.92
CA LEU A 290 14.74 -8.39 3.45
C LEU A 290 15.13 -9.30 2.29
N ASP A 291 15.16 -10.60 2.56
CA ASP A 291 15.48 -11.61 1.54
C ASP A 291 14.60 -11.45 0.30
N ILE A 292 15.19 -11.59 -0.88
CA ILE A 292 14.52 -11.39 -2.17
C ILE A 292 13.28 -12.28 -2.32
N SER A 293 13.23 -13.44 -1.65
CA SER A 293 12.08 -14.34 -1.67
C SER A 293 10.80 -13.68 -1.12
N GLY A 294 10.95 -12.69 -0.22
CA GLY A 294 9.83 -11.86 0.24
C GLY A 294 9.25 -10.96 -0.86
N GLY A 295 10.12 -10.40 -1.69
CA GLY A 295 9.74 -9.63 -2.89
C GLY A 295 9.14 -10.51 -3.98
N GLU A 296 9.69 -11.70 -4.18
CA GLU A 296 9.15 -12.71 -5.11
C GLU A 296 7.75 -13.17 -4.71
N SER A 297 7.54 -13.43 -3.44
CA SER A 297 6.22 -13.79 -2.90
C SER A 297 5.20 -12.66 -3.11
N ALA A 298 5.63 -11.40 -2.94
CA ALA A 298 4.78 -10.23 -3.20
C ALA A 298 4.44 -10.10 -4.69
N ARG A 299 5.41 -10.25 -5.59
CA ARG A 299 5.21 -10.30 -7.04
C ARG A 299 4.21 -11.38 -7.43
N ASP A 300 4.38 -12.61 -6.95
CA ASP A 300 3.55 -13.76 -7.28
C ASP A 300 2.10 -13.56 -6.80
N ALA A 301 1.91 -12.96 -5.63
CA ALA A 301 0.60 -12.56 -5.14
C ALA A 301 -0.08 -11.56 -6.09
N MET A 302 0.65 -10.58 -6.64
CA MET A 302 0.10 -9.61 -7.59
C MET A 302 -0.17 -10.23 -8.96
N ILE A 303 0.70 -11.10 -9.47
CA ILE A 303 0.50 -11.87 -10.70
C ILE A 303 -0.81 -12.68 -10.61
N LYS A 304 -0.96 -13.43 -9.52
CA LYS A 304 -2.17 -14.22 -9.27
C LYS A 304 -3.43 -13.34 -9.16
N ARG A 305 -3.34 -12.24 -8.44
CA ARG A 305 -4.44 -11.30 -8.24
C ARG A 305 -4.90 -10.63 -9.54
N ASN A 306 -3.95 -10.21 -10.36
CA ASN A 306 -4.23 -9.57 -11.63
C ASN A 306 -4.58 -10.60 -12.73
N GLY A 307 -4.41 -11.90 -12.46
CA GLY A 307 -4.67 -12.98 -13.41
C GLY A 307 -3.72 -12.93 -14.60
N CYS A 308 -2.44 -12.64 -14.37
CA CYS A 308 -1.45 -12.53 -15.44
C CYS A 308 -0.95 -13.91 -15.89
N ASP A 309 -0.81 -14.08 -17.20
CA ASP A 309 -0.22 -15.26 -17.82
C ASP A 309 1.32 -15.23 -17.65
N THR A 310 1.86 -16.19 -16.89
CA THR A 310 3.29 -16.30 -16.64
C THR A 310 4.08 -16.88 -17.80
N THR A 311 3.41 -17.43 -18.81
CA THR A 311 4.07 -17.99 -20.02
C THR A 311 4.24 -16.94 -21.13
N GLN A 312 3.54 -15.81 -21.04
CA GLN A 312 3.60 -14.71 -21.99
C GLN A 312 4.18 -13.47 -21.32
N THR A 313 5.50 -13.38 -21.29
CA THR A 313 6.20 -12.25 -20.66
C THR A 313 7.08 -11.50 -21.65
N LYS A 314 7.39 -10.25 -21.32
CA LYS A 314 8.37 -9.41 -21.99
C LYS A 314 9.54 -9.13 -21.06
N THR A 315 10.65 -8.71 -21.60
CA THR A 315 11.81 -8.27 -20.79
C THR A 315 12.21 -6.85 -21.16
N ALA A 316 12.75 -6.12 -20.20
CA ALA A 316 13.31 -4.80 -20.41
C ALA A 316 14.63 -4.67 -19.65
N ALA A 317 15.70 -4.26 -20.35
CA ALA A 317 16.98 -3.95 -19.72
C ALA A 317 16.90 -2.56 -19.07
N MET A 318 17.46 -2.44 -17.87
CA MET A 318 17.51 -1.19 -17.13
C MET A 318 18.79 -0.39 -17.43
N ALA A 319 18.76 0.90 -17.10
CA ALA A 319 19.85 1.83 -17.41
C ALA A 319 21.15 1.53 -16.65
N ASP A 320 21.12 0.70 -15.62
CA ASP A 320 22.32 0.24 -14.87
C ASP A 320 23.17 -0.77 -15.64
N GLY A 321 22.71 -1.25 -16.80
CA GLY A 321 23.40 -2.19 -17.68
C GLY A 321 23.48 -3.63 -17.15
N LYS A 322 22.97 -3.92 -15.95
CA LYS A 322 23.03 -5.24 -15.31
C LYS A 322 21.64 -5.83 -14.99
N THR A 323 20.64 -4.99 -14.79
CA THR A 323 19.29 -5.42 -14.42
C THR A 323 18.42 -5.66 -15.64
N THR A 324 17.72 -6.78 -15.65
CA THR A 324 16.68 -7.10 -16.63
C THR A 324 15.38 -7.34 -15.88
N CYS A 325 14.36 -6.54 -16.19
CA CYS A 325 13.02 -6.70 -15.63
C CYS A 325 12.19 -7.67 -16.47
N THR A 326 11.35 -8.45 -15.81
CA THR A 326 10.30 -9.25 -16.45
C THR A 326 8.97 -8.51 -16.32
N ILE A 327 8.22 -8.44 -17.42
CA ILE A 327 6.94 -7.73 -17.52
C ILE A 327 5.85 -8.76 -17.79
N TYR A 328 4.89 -8.85 -16.90
CA TYR A 328 3.68 -9.67 -16.99
C TYR A 328 2.52 -8.72 -17.35
N ASP A 329 2.22 -8.54 -18.62
CA ASP A 329 1.20 -7.60 -19.11
C ASP A 329 0.00 -8.25 -19.80
N VAL A 330 0.02 -9.58 -19.98
CA VAL A 330 -1.13 -10.35 -20.42
C VAL A 330 -1.92 -10.80 -19.20
N CYS A 331 -2.81 -9.96 -18.71
CA CYS A 331 -3.55 -10.19 -17.47
C CYS A 331 -5.06 -10.23 -17.71
N ALA A 332 -5.78 -11.16 -17.08
CA ALA A 332 -7.23 -11.32 -17.21
C ALA A 332 -8.00 -10.09 -16.73
N ALA A 333 -7.44 -9.34 -15.78
CA ALA A 333 -8.01 -8.08 -15.30
C ALA A 333 -7.88 -6.91 -16.31
N GLY A 334 -7.22 -7.12 -17.46
CA GLY A 334 -6.95 -6.07 -18.44
C GLY A 334 -5.62 -5.35 -18.20
N ASN A 335 -5.60 -4.02 -18.27
CA ASN A 335 -4.36 -3.22 -18.10
C ASN A 335 -3.91 -3.13 -16.62
N TYR A 336 -3.51 -4.27 -16.06
CA TYR A 336 -3.00 -4.42 -14.69
C TYR A 336 -1.67 -5.17 -14.67
N PRO A 337 -0.62 -4.68 -15.36
CA PRO A 337 0.67 -5.37 -15.46
C PRO A 337 1.36 -5.47 -14.11
N VAL A 338 2.21 -6.51 -14.01
CA VAL A 338 3.18 -6.68 -12.94
C VAL A 338 4.58 -6.63 -13.55
N VAL A 339 5.45 -5.79 -13.02
CA VAL A 339 6.85 -5.68 -13.44
C VAL A 339 7.74 -6.14 -12.30
N TRP A 340 8.70 -7.01 -12.59
CA TRP A 340 9.66 -7.54 -11.63
C TRP A 340 11.10 -7.31 -12.08
N CYS A 341 11.87 -6.57 -11.28
CA CYS A 341 13.25 -6.17 -11.54
C CYS A 341 14.18 -6.70 -10.43
N PRO A 342 14.66 -7.95 -10.50
CA PRO A 342 15.72 -8.42 -9.60
C PRO A 342 17.03 -7.74 -9.97
N VAL A 343 17.75 -7.17 -9.01
CA VAL A 343 18.97 -6.40 -9.24
C VAL A 343 20.19 -7.20 -8.84
N PRO A 344 21.01 -7.69 -9.81
CA PRO A 344 22.14 -8.55 -9.52
C PRO A 344 23.18 -7.90 -8.62
N GLY A 345 23.54 -8.59 -7.51
CA GLY A 345 24.55 -8.16 -6.54
C GLY A 345 24.16 -6.93 -5.71
N GLU A 346 22.92 -6.44 -5.84
CA GLU A 346 22.46 -5.30 -5.05
C GLU A 346 22.04 -5.75 -3.65
N THR A 347 22.42 -4.94 -2.65
CA THR A 347 22.04 -5.15 -1.26
C THR A 347 20.73 -4.42 -0.93
N HIS A 348 20.47 -4.13 0.35
CA HIS A 348 19.28 -3.38 0.77
C HIS A 348 19.37 -1.91 0.43
N ASN A 349 19.12 -1.56 -0.83
CA ASN A 349 19.29 -0.22 -1.40
C ASN A 349 18.15 0.16 -2.35
N VAL A 350 18.09 1.46 -2.69
CA VAL A 350 17.26 1.99 -3.77
C VAL A 350 18.11 2.10 -5.03
N PRO A 351 17.95 1.22 -6.02
CA PRO A 351 18.66 1.35 -7.29
C PRO A 351 18.32 2.66 -8.00
N SER A 352 19.31 3.32 -8.58
CA SER A 352 19.17 4.68 -9.15
C SER A 352 18.15 4.76 -10.29
N PHE A 353 17.93 3.67 -11.02
CA PHE A 353 16.93 3.59 -12.09
C PHE A 353 15.48 3.47 -11.57
N SER A 354 15.28 3.00 -10.33
CA SER A 354 13.96 2.65 -9.80
C SER A 354 12.97 3.81 -9.85
N GLY A 355 13.38 4.99 -9.39
CA GLY A 355 12.52 6.17 -9.39
C GLY A 355 12.04 6.59 -10.78
N PRO A 356 12.94 6.81 -11.73
CA PRO A 356 12.57 7.10 -13.12
C PRO A 356 11.69 6.04 -13.78
N GLU A 357 11.93 4.75 -13.54
CA GLU A 357 11.13 3.67 -14.11
C GLU A 357 9.74 3.55 -13.45
N ILE A 358 9.65 3.72 -12.13
CA ILE A 358 8.36 3.83 -11.42
C ILE A 358 7.56 5.03 -11.95
N ALA A 359 8.21 6.18 -12.21
CA ALA A 359 7.56 7.34 -12.80
C ALA A 359 6.98 7.03 -14.19
N LYS A 360 7.76 6.39 -15.07
CA LYS A 360 7.29 5.95 -16.39
C LYS A 360 6.14 4.95 -16.29
N PHE A 361 6.22 4.04 -15.31
CA PHE A 361 5.16 3.07 -15.06
C PHE A 361 3.85 3.76 -14.62
N PHE A 362 3.90 4.70 -13.68
CA PHE A 362 2.74 5.46 -13.23
C PHE A 362 2.10 6.31 -14.34
N GLN A 363 2.90 6.83 -15.27
CA GLN A 363 2.41 7.65 -16.37
C GLN A 363 1.61 6.86 -17.44
N GLN A 364 1.60 5.53 -17.38
CA GLN A 364 0.80 4.67 -18.27
C GLN A 364 -0.67 4.64 -17.86
N PHE A 365 -0.98 5.13 -16.70
CA PHE A 365 -2.29 5.11 -16.07
C PHE A 365 -2.74 6.56 -15.77
#